data_6d4d1208cbf79c7a84d76bde1be315c3
#
_entry.id   6d4d1208cbf79c7a84d76bde1be315c3
#
_cell.length_a   1.000
_cell.length_b   1.000
_cell.length_c   1.000
_cell.angle_alpha   90.00
_cell.angle_beta   90.00
_cell.angle_gamma   90.00
#
_symmetry.space_group_name_H-M   'P 1'
#
loop_
_entity.id
_entity.type
_entity.pdbx_description
1 polymer ?
#
loop_
_entity_poly.entity_id
_entity_poly.type
_entity_poly.pdbx_seq_one_letter_code
_entity_poly.pdbx_strand_id
1 'polypeptide(L)'
;MMRIASGIGILALVLCTSWAAAQQPVTIVAAVGSNMNHVPSFVGVEKGIFLKHGIDLKLKVLATGQEMAKALEAGEAQIIGSAYSNYPIAVERGMAAKGVVGLMGDRTSRYSDEPVSVWTRKGTGITRIEDLLGRKVGTPVGGTADEYLTAVLAKKGLSRDKVNILNVPPGSLVAAMQGGSVEAVAVWEPFGSQVRAKVPDAVLVLRDGGYIGYYINMAVANDLIEKSPELVERYVLGMSEADQYTREHLDEAAEIATRWIPGLEVAVAREAIRHMSFDSRITRHTIAAWDENVKVLMEQKKLRSAVPWQQGVEPRFIESAMKTHPEFFQDLKPVPAGP
;
A
#
# COMPACT_ATOMS: atom_id res chain seq x y z
N MET A 1 92.12 -13.54 -6.71
CA MET A 1 90.90 -14.38 -6.80
C MET A 1 89.80 -13.73 -6.06
N MET A 2 88.88 -13.11 -6.74
CA MET A 2 87.79 -12.27 -6.16
C MET A 2 86.48 -13.05 -6.35
N ARG A 3 85.82 -13.43 -5.25
CA ARG A 3 84.53 -14.08 -5.29
C ARG A 3 83.44 -13.03 -5.16
N ILE A 4 82.62 -12.86 -6.18
CA ILE A 4 81.45 -12.03 -6.26
C ILE A 4 80.24 -12.87 -5.72
N ALA A 5 79.64 -12.48 -4.61
CA ALA A 5 78.42 -13.08 -4.11
C ALA A 5 77.21 -12.28 -4.62
N SER A 6 76.43 -12.92 -5.48
CA SER A 6 75.13 -12.35 -5.97
C SER A 6 74.03 -12.61 -4.99
N GLY A 7 73.52 -11.59 -4.32
CA GLY A 7 72.32 -11.67 -3.48
C GLY A 7 71.05 -11.49 -4.34
N ILE A 8 70.22 -12.52 -4.39
CA ILE A 8 68.86 -12.46 -5.00
C ILE A 8 67.89 -11.96 -3.93
N GLY A 9 67.43 -10.71 -4.05
CA GLY A 9 66.38 -10.17 -3.22
C GLY A 9 65.02 -10.64 -3.75
N ILE A 10 64.33 -11.48 -2.94
CA ILE A 10 62.93 -11.87 -3.20
C ILE A 10 62.03 -10.74 -2.71
N LEU A 11 61.43 -10.02 -3.65
CA LEU A 11 60.41 -9.02 -3.38
C LEU A 11 59.07 -9.76 -3.11
N ALA A 12 58.67 -9.92 -1.87
CA ALA A 12 57.37 -10.48 -1.49
C ALA A 12 56.28 -9.45 -1.74
N LEU A 13 55.50 -9.64 -2.81
CA LEU A 13 54.32 -8.85 -3.10
C LEU A 13 53.20 -9.28 -2.15
N VAL A 14 52.94 -8.50 -1.09
CA VAL A 14 51.80 -8.70 -0.18
C VAL A 14 50.56 -8.17 -0.88
N LEU A 15 49.78 -9.05 -1.52
CA LEU A 15 48.42 -8.77 -2.00
C LEU A 15 47.52 -8.60 -0.80
N CYS A 16 47.30 -7.36 -0.36
CA CYS A 16 46.20 -7.02 0.55
C CYS A 16 44.88 -7.17 -0.19
N THR A 17 44.31 -8.37 -0.16
CA THR A 17 42.87 -8.55 -0.47
C THR A 17 42.07 -7.95 0.67
N SER A 18 41.64 -6.69 0.49
CA SER A 18 40.61 -6.11 1.33
C SER A 18 39.30 -6.89 1.09
N TRP A 19 39.05 -7.86 1.93
CA TRP A 19 37.68 -8.37 2.10
C TRP A 19 36.85 -7.19 2.60
N ALA A 20 36.06 -6.59 1.73
CA ALA A 20 34.96 -5.77 2.16
C ALA A 20 34.07 -6.69 3.03
N ALA A 21 34.14 -6.53 4.33
CA ALA A 21 33.23 -7.22 5.23
C ALA A 21 31.81 -6.84 4.78
N ALA A 22 31.07 -7.78 4.23
CA ALA A 22 29.68 -7.55 3.86
C ALA A 22 28.96 -7.07 5.12
N GLN A 23 28.55 -5.83 5.11
CA GLN A 23 27.85 -5.23 6.24
C GLN A 23 26.60 -6.06 6.51
N GLN A 24 26.45 -6.56 7.74
CA GLN A 24 25.29 -7.37 8.12
C GLN A 24 23.99 -6.59 7.83
N PRO A 25 22.99 -7.24 7.25
CA PRO A 25 21.72 -6.56 6.97
C PRO A 25 21.11 -5.97 8.24
N VAL A 26 20.60 -4.75 8.15
CA VAL A 26 19.92 -4.09 9.26
C VAL A 26 18.49 -4.58 9.33
N THR A 27 18.06 -5.07 10.50
CA THR A 27 16.68 -5.50 10.71
C THR A 27 15.76 -4.29 10.88
N ILE A 28 14.69 -4.24 10.10
CA ILE A 28 13.60 -3.27 10.19
C ILE A 28 12.28 -4.03 10.25
N VAL A 29 11.35 -3.56 11.08
CA VAL A 29 9.98 -4.10 11.12
C VAL A 29 9.05 -3.17 10.39
N ALA A 30 8.32 -3.70 9.39
CA ALA A 30 7.24 -3.00 8.71
C ALA A 30 5.89 -3.64 9.05
N ALA A 31 4.93 -2.84 9.53
CA ALA A 31 3.56 -3.27 9.67
C ALA A 31 2.81 -3.05 8.36
N VAL A 32 2.26 -4.11 7.81
CA VAL A 32 1.62 -4.17 6.50
C VAL A 32 0.23 -4.79 6.60
N GLY A 33 -0.65 -4.47 5.66
CA GLY A 33 -2.00 -5.00 5.65
C GLY A 33 -2.09 -6.41 5.06
N SER A 34 -2.97 -7.25 5.61
CA SER A 34 -3.34 -8.56 5.04
C SER A 34 -4.27 -8.40 3.83
N ASN A 35 -3.82 -7.67 2.81
CA ASN A 35 -4.59 -7.37 1.60
C ASN A 35 -3.67 -7.17 0.39
N MET A 36 -4.25 -7.05 -0.81
CA MET A 36 -3.50 -6.99 -2.06
C MET A 36 -2.63 -5.75 -2.22
N ASN A 37 -2.91 -4.67 -1.49
CA ASN A 37 -2.12 -3.45 -1.57
C ASN A 37 -0.65 -3.65 -1.18
N HIS A 38 -0.38 -4.62 -0.30
CA HIS A 38 0.94 -4.86 0.28
C HIS A 38 1.72 -5.99 -0.41
N VAL A 39 1.23 -6.50 -1.53
CA VAL A 39 1.90 -7.58 -2.29
C VAL A 39 3.36 -7.26 -2.62
N PRO A 40 3.76 -6.04 -3.02
CA PRO A 40 5.17 -5.75 -3.25
C PRO A 40 6.05 -5.94 -2.01
N SER A 41 5.54 -5.65 -0.81
CA SER A 41 6.29 -5.93 0.43
C SER A 41 6.51 -7.42 0.65
N PHE A 42 5.49 -8.25 0.36
CA PHE A 42 5.60 -9.72 0.44
C PHE A 42 6.59 -10.26 -0.58
N VAL A 43 6.47 -9.80 -1.83
CA VAL A 43 7.40 -10.15 -2.93
C VAL A 43 8.82 -9.76 -2.57
N GLY A 44 9.05 -8.54 -2.10
CA GLY A 44 10.39 -8.05 -1.76
C GLY A 44 11.07 -8.87 -0.66
N VAL A 45 10.31 -9.37 0.33
CA VAL A 45 10.82 -10.27 1.36
C VAL A 45 11.09 -11.68 0.79
N GLU A 46 10.12 -12.29 0.11
CA GLU A 46 10.22 -13.66 -0.42
C GLU A 46 11.32 -13.80 -1.49
N LYS A 47 11.51 -12.77 -2.30
CA LYS A 47 12.55 -12.73 -3.36
C LYS A 47 13.91 -12.26 -2.86
N GLY A 48 14.03 -11.93 -1.56
CA GLY A 48 15.28 -11.44 -0.98
C GLY A 48 15.71 -10.05 -1.50
N ILE A 49 14.80 -9.27 -2.09
CA ILE A 49 15.11 -7.96 -2.67
C ILE A 49 15.62 -7.01 -1.58
N PHE A 50 14.95 -6.95 -0.42
CA PHE A 50 15.40 -6.10 0.69
C PHE A 50 16.77 -6.52 1.23
N LEU A 51 17.06 -7.83 1.28
CA LEU A 51 18.38 -8.33 1.68
C LEU A 51 19.49 -7.87 0.72
N LYS A 52 19.21 -7.83 -0.60
CA LYS A 52 20.10 -7.30 -1.62
C LYS A 52 20.46 -5.82 -1.36
N HIS A 53 19.50 -5.06 -0.81
CA HIS A 53 19.71 -3.67 -0.37
C HIS A 53 20.22 -3.55 1.08
N GLY A 54 20.66 -4.65 1.71
CA GLY A 54 21.21 -4.66 3.05
C GLY A 54 20.18 -4.45 4.16
N ILE A 55 18.92 -4.83 3.93
CA ILE A 55 17.83 -4.75 4.89
C ILE A 55 17.24 -6.14 5.13
N ASP A 56 17.21 -6.59 6.37
CA ASP A 56 16.44 -7.73 6.83
C ASP A 56 15.03 -7.25 7.24
N LEU A 57 14.12 -7.14 6.25
CA LEU A 57 12.78 -6.62 6.48
C LEU A 57 11.89 -7.70 7.09
N LYS A 58 11.40 -7.45 8.31
CA LYS A 58 10.42 -8.28 9.00
C LYS A 58 9.02 -7.68 8.81
N LEU A 59 8.07 -8.48 8.35
CA LEU A 59 6.70 -8.02 8.15
C LEU A 59 5.81 -8.42 9.32
N LYS A 60 5.12 -7.44 9.91
CA LYS A 60 4.03 -7.63 10.84
C LYS A 60 2.71 -7.42 10.09
N VAL A 61 2.05 -8.53 9.73
CA VAL A 61 0.82 -8.47 8.93
C VAL A 61 -0.37 -8.23 9.85
N LEU A 62 -1.14 -7.17 9.57
CA LEU A 62 -2.27 -6.69 10.38
C LEU A 62 -3.51 -6.49 9.50
N ALA A 63 -4.69 -6.47 10.11
CA ALA A 63 -5.93 -6.40 9.34
C ALA A 63 -6.30 -4.99 8.88
N THR A 64 -5.92 -3.95 9.64
CA THR A 64 -6.38 -2.57 9.43
C THR A 64 -5.26 -1.53 9.56
N GLY A 65 -5.44 -0.38 8.91
CA GLY A 65 -4.53 0.78 9.05
C GLY A 65 -4.46 1.30 10.49
N GLN A 66 -5.53 1.17 11.27
CA GLN A 66 -5.54 1.57 12.67
C GLN A 66 -4.63 0.67 13.53
N GLU A 67 -4.60 -0.63 13.25
CA GLU A 67 -3.69 -1.56 13.94
C GLU A 67 -2.23 -1.29 13.55
N MET A 68 -1.97 -0.97 12.27
CA MET A 68 -0.63 -0.59 11.82
C MET A 68 -0.16 0.71 12.50
N ALA A 69 -1.03 1.71 12.62
CA ALA A 69 -0.75 2.95 13.33
C ALA A 69 -0.38 2.70 14.80
N LYS A 70 -1.14 1.85 15.50
CA LYS A 70 -0.85 1.46 16.89
C LYS A 70 0.48 0.73 17.01
N ALA A 71 0.84 -0.13 16.06
CA ALA A 71 2.13 -0.82 16.06
C ALA A 71 3.31 0.17 15.92
N LEU A 72 3.16 1.24 15.12
CA LEU A 72 4.15 2.30 15.03
C LEU A 72 4.26 3.09 16.35
N GLU A 73 3.12 3.52 16.91
CA GLU A 73 3.06 4.26 18.17
C GLU A 73 3.66 3.48 19.35
N ALA A 74 3.48 2.15 19.35
CA ALA A 74 4.06 1.25 20.34
C ALA A 74 5.55 0.93 20.10
N GLY A 75 6.16 1.42 19.00
CA GLY A 75 7.53 1.09 18.62
C GLY A 75 7.74 -0.35 18.12
N GLU A 76 6.65 -1.08 17.87
CA GLU A 76 6.68 -2.47 17.36
C GLU A 76 6.97 -2.54 15.85
N ALA A 77 6.83 -1.43 15.15
CA ALA A 77 7.20 -1.26 13.76
C ALA A 77 7.81 0.12 13.53
N GLN A 78 8.77 0.23 12.61
CA GLN A 78 9.39 1.48 12.19
C GLN A 78 8.77 2.01 10.89
N ILE A 79 8.07 1.15 10.17
CA ILE A 79 7.45 1.45 8.87
C ILE A 79 6.02 0.91 8.89
N ILE A 80 5.10 1.67 8.31
CA ILE A 80 3.70 1.23 8.19
C ILE A 80 3.14 1.53 6.80
N GLY A 81 2.20 0.69 6.35
CA GLY A 81 1.33 1.03 5.25
C GLY A 81 0.29 2.07 5.68
N SER A 82 0.13 3.13 4.89
CA SER A 82 -0.77 4.24 5.21
C SER A 82 -1.64 4.62 4.01
N ALA A 83 -2.97 4.51 4.18
CA ALA A 83 -3.93 4.91 3.17
C ALA A 83 -4.36 6.38 3.38
N TYR A 84 -4.50 7.13 2.30
CA TYR A 84 -4.91 8.55 2.36
C TYR A 84 -6.29 8.76 2.97
N SER A 85 -7.16 7.74 2.96
CA SER A 85 -8.48 7.78 3.59
C SER A 85 -8.47 8.11 5.09
N ASN A 86 -7.40 7.76 5.81
CA ASN A 86 -7.32 7.96 7.26
C ASN A 86 -5.96 8.47 7.75
N TYR A 87 -4.95 8.47 6.89
CA TYR A 87 -3.60 8.89 7.27
C TYR A 87 -3.53 10.37 7.68
N PRO A 88 -4.20 11.33 7.02
CA PRO A 88 -4.24 12.72 7.50
C PRO A 88 -4.79 12.85 8.93
N ILE A 89 -5.75 12.00 9.32
CA ILE A 89 -6.29 11.98 10.70
C ILE A 89 -5.22 11.54 11.70
N ALA A 90 -4.44 10.54 11.35
CA ALA A 90 -3.35 10.07 12.20
C ALA A 90 -2.25 11.13 12.33
N VAL A 91 -1.92 11.83 11.25
CA VAL A 91 -0.94 12.94 11.25
C VAL A 91 -1.43 14.11 12.13
N GLU A 92 -2.71 14.51 12.02
CA GLU A 92 -3.29 15.55 12.89
C GLU A 92 -3.19 15.17 14.37
N ARG A 93 -3.32 13.89 14.68
CA ARG A 93 -3.22 13.36 16.05
C ARG A 93 -1.79 13.20 16.56
N GLY A 94 -0.80 13.60 15.75
CA GLY A 94 0.61 13.60 16.14
C GLY A 94 1.38 12.35 15.73
N MET A 95 0.90 11.57 14.77
CA MET A 95 1.69 10.44 14.23
C MET A 95 3.02 10.95 13.67
N ALA A 96 4.12 10.46 14.25
CA ALA A 96 5.47 10.85 13.91
C ALA A 96 6.05 9.95 12.79
N ALA A 97 5.44 10.00 11.60
CA ALA A 97 5.90 9.26 10.43
C ALA A 97 5.55 10.02 9.14
N LYS A 98 6.30 9.77 8.06
CA LYS A 98 6.03 10.32 6.73
C LYS A 98 6.08 9.25 5.66
N GLY A 99 5.14 9.30 4.70
CA GLY A 99 5.16 8.48 3.51
C GLY A 99 6.36 8.81 2.62
N VAL A 100 7.27 7.87 2.41
CA VAL A 100 8.52 8.08 1.68
C VAL A 100 8.53 7.42 0.30
N VAL A 101 7.63 6.47 0.08
CA VAL A 101 7.50 5.71 -1.17
C VAL A 101 6.05 5.29 -1.35
N GLY A 102 5.57 5.34 -2.58
CA GLY A 102 4.27 4.78 -2.95
C GLY A 102 4.28 3.26 -2.87
N LEU A 103 3.11 2.69 -2.73
CA LEU A 103 2.92 1.24 -2.74
C LEU A 103 1.84 0.82 -3.73
N MET A 104 0.72 1.53 -3.75
CA MET A 104 -0.43 1.23 -4.59
C MET A 104 -1.17 2.51 -5.00
N GLY A 105 -1.74 2.49 -6.20
CA GLY A 105 -2.55 3.52 -6.82
C GLY A 105 -1.97 4.02 -8.16
N ASP A 106 -2.81 4.37 -9.11
CA ASP A 106 -2.41 4.97 -10.38
C ASP A 106 -1.90 6.40 -10.16
N ARG A 107 -0.58 6.57 -10.15
CA ARG A 107 0.11 7.84 -9.87
C ARG A 107 0.01 8.86 -11.02
N THR A 108 -0.64 8.50 -12.11
CA THR A 108 -0.89 9.40 -13.25
C THR A 108 -2.24 10.13 -13.16
N SER A 109 -3.06 9.80 -12.16
CA SER A 109 -4.36 10.40 -11.88
C SER A 109 -4.46 10.78 -10.41
N ARG A 110 -5.33 11.71 -10.06
CA ARG A 110 -5.73 11.95 -8.67
C ARG A 110 -6.80 10.98 -8.16
N TYR A 111 -7.38 10.18 -9.05
CA TYR A 111 -8.34 9.14 -8.72
C TYR A 111 -7.71 7.77 -9.01
N SER A 112 -7.93 6.82 -8.11
CA SER A 112 -7.38 5.48 -8.24
C SER A 112 -8.21 4.51 -7.41
N ASP A 113 -9.47 4.29 -7.77
CA ASP A 113 -10.44 3.55 -6.98
C ASP A 113 -10.86 2.19 -7.60
N GLU A 114 -10.18 1.73 -8.67
CA GLU A 114 -10.43 0.42 -9.28
C GLU A 114 -10.39 -0.76 -8.28
N PRO A 115 -9.51 -0.79 -7.25
CA PRO A 115 -9.50 -1.87 -6.28
C PRO A 115 -10.73 -1.90 -5.36
N VAL A 116 -11.60 -0.88 -5.40
CA VAL A 116 -12.77 -0.77 -4.51
C VAL A 116 -14.05 -1.07 -5.28
N SER A 117 -14.97 -1.78 -4.64
CA SER A 117 -16.21 -2.21 -5.30
C SER A 117 -17.38 -2.36 -4.33
N VAL A 118 -18.59 -2.24 -4.87
CA VAL A 118 -19.84 -2.51 -4.16
C VAL A 118 -20.48 -3.75 -4.79
N TRP A 119 -20.83 -4.71 -3.95
CA TRP A 119 -21.41 -5.98 -4.34
C TRP A 119 -22.76 -6.23 -3.64
N THR A 120 -23.63 -6.95 -4.31
CA THR A 120 -24.89 -7.46 -3.77
C THR A 120 -25.12 -8.91 -4.21
N ARG A 121 -26.29 -9.48 -3.93
CA ARG A 121 -26.75 -10.77 -4.42
C ARG A 121 -27.98 -10.59 -5.30
N LYS A 122 -28.18 -11.50 -6.25
CA LYS A 122 -29.45 -11.59 -6.98
C LYS A 122 -30.63 -11.69 -6.00
N GLY A 123 -31.76 -11.12 -6.37
CA GLY A 123 -32.99 -11.15 -5.55
C GLY A 123 -33.08 -10.08 -4.48
N THR A 124 -32.03 -9.30 -4.20
CA THR A 124 -32.11 -8.17 -3.24
C THR A 124 -32.85 -6.95 -3.80
N GLY A 125 -33.02 -6.87 -5.12
CA GLY A 125 -33.56 -5.68 -5.80
C GLY A 125 -32.54 -4.55 -5.94
N ILE A 126 -31.28 -4.76 -5.53
CA ILE A 126 -30.19 -3.78 -5.68
C ILE A 126 -29.54 -4.01 -7.05
N THR A 127 -29.62 -3.02 -7.94
CA THR A 127 -29.01 -3.06 -9.28
C THR A 127 -28.09 -1.88 -9.54
N ARG A 128 -28.22 -0.81 -8.76
CA ARG A 128 -27.47 0.45 -8.82
C ARG A 128 -27.32 1.05 -7.44
N ILE A 129 -26.48 2.06 -7.32
CA ILE A 129 -26.14 2.69 -6.03
C ILE A 129 -27.37 3.31 -5.34
N GLU A 130 -28.29 3.86 -6.12
CA GLU A 130 -29.51 4.48 -5.62
C GLU A 130 -30.40 3.47 -4.85
N ASP A 131 -30.32 2.19 -5.20
CA ASP A 131 -31.10 1.11 -4.55
C ASP A 131 -30.56 0.75 -3.17
N LEU A 132 -29.41 1.29 -2.74
CA LEU A 132 -28.83 1.08 -1.41
C LEU A 132 -29.58 1.84 -0.31
N LEU A 133 -30.45 2.81 -0.65
CA LEU A 133 -31.21 3.56 0.33
C LEU A 133 -32.11 2.64 1.17
N GLY A 134 -32.02 2.74 2.49
CA GLY A 134 -32.71 1.87 3.44
C GLY A 134 -32.14 0.47 3.58
N ARG A 135 -31.14 0.08 2.78
CA ARG A 135 -30.54 -1.26 2.79
C ARG A 135 -29.40 -1.39 3.79
N LYS A 136 -29.18 -2.61 4.27
CA LYS A 136 -28.05 -2.97 5.14
C LYS A 136 -26.81 -3.18 4.30
N VAL A 137 -25.83 -2.29 4.43
CA VAL A 137 -24.55 -2.35 3.69
C VAL A 137 -23.40 -2.57 4.67
N GLY A 138 -22.70 -3.68 4.51
CA GLY A 138 -21.52 -4.00 5.32
C GLY A 138 -20.25 -3.36 4.72
N THR A 139 -19.46 -2.71 5.57
CA THR A 139 -18.14 -2.18 5.20
C THR A 139 -17.29 -1.98 6.46
N PRO A 140 -15.94 -2.01 6.37
CA PRO A 140 -15.08 -1.55 7.47
C PRO A 140 -15.21 -0.03 7.63
N VAL A 141 -16.01 0.41 8.60
CA VAL A 141 -16.31 1.83 8.83
C VAL A 141 -15.03 2.61 9.15
N GLY A 142 -14.85 3.76 8.50
CA GLY A 142 -13.66 4.60 8.60
C GLY A 142 -12.47 4.13 7.75
N GLY A 143 -12.64 3.08 6.96
CA GLY A 143 -11.68 2.61 5.97
C GLY A 143 -12.02 3.11 4.56
N THR A 144 -11.17 2.79 3.59
CA THR A 144 -11.26 3.27 2.20
C THR A 144 -12.56 2.88 1.51
N ALA A 145 -13.12 1.69 1.78
CA ALA A 145 -14.38 1.27 1.17
C ALA A 145 -15.59 2.08 1.70
N ASP A 146 -15.57 2.48 2.96
CA ASP A 146 -16.56 3.39 3.53
C ASP A 146 -16.43 4.81 2.93
N GLU A 147 -15.21 5.28 2.73
CA GLU A 147 -14.92 6.53 2.02
C GLU A 147 -15.44 6.49 0.59
N TYR A 148 -15.11 5.43 -0.15
CA TYR A 148 -15.59 5.22 -1.52
C TYR A 148 -17.12 5.24 -1.58
N LEU A 149 -17.80 4.46 -0.76
CA LEU A 149 -19.25 4.43 -0.71
C LEU A 149 -19.83 5.82 -0.40
N THR A 150 -19.23 6.55 0.54
CA THR A 150 -19.64 7.91 0.90
C THR A 150 -19.48 8.87 -0.28
N ALA A 151 -18.34 8.82 -0.98
CA ALA A 151 -18.08 9.67 -2.15
C ALA A 151 -19.04 9.36 -3.31
N VAL A 152 -19.29 8.07 -3.57
CA VAL A 152 -20.25 7.62 -4.61
C VAL A 152 -21.65 8.15 -4.30
N LEU A 153 -22.13 7.97 -3.07
CA LEU A 153 -23.46 8.45 -2.64
C LEU A 153 -23.55 9.97 -2.79
N ALA A 154 -22.56 10.71 -2.30
CA ALA A 154 -22.52 12.17 -2.41
C ALA A 154 -22.54 12.65 -3.88
N LYS A 155 -21.75 12.02 -4.76
CA LYS A 155 -21.72 12.33 -6.19
C LYS A 155 -23.07 12.09 -6.89
N LYS A 156 -23.87 11.16 -6.35
CA LYS A 156 -25.23 10.87 -6.80
C LYS A 156 -26.31 11.75 -6.13
N GLY A 157 -25.92 12.68 -5.28
CA GLY A 157 -26.85 13.52 -4.51
C GLY A 157 -27.61 12.77 -3.41
N LEU A 158 -27.07 11.63 -2.96
CA LEU A 158 -27.67 10.77 -1.94
C LEU A 158 -27.00 10.99 -0.58
N SER A 159 -27.80 11.01 0.49
CA SER A 159 -27.28 11.09 1.85
C SER A 159 -26.86 9.72 2.35
N ARG A 160 -25.63 9.62 2.87
CA ARG A 160 -25.11 8.41 3.53
C ARG A 160 -25.98 7.94 4.69
N ASP A 161 -26.61 8.88 5.42
CA ASP A 161 -27.48 8.57 6.59
C ASP A 161 -28.74 7.81 6.21
N LYS A 162 -29.10 7.77 4.92
CA LYS A 162 -30.23 6.98 4.41
C LYS A 162 -29.84 5.54 4.08
N VAL A 163 -28.58 5.15 4.24
CA VAL A 163 -28.07 3.78 4.07
C VAL A 163 -27.76 3.20 5.44
N ASN A 164 -28.26 2.00 5.74
CA ASN A 164 -27.97 1.32 7.01
C ASN A 164 -26.59 0.69 6.98
N ILE A 165 -25.55 1.49 7.25
CA ILE A 165 -24.17 1.03 7.22
C ILE A 165 -23.83 0.25 8.49
N LEU A 166 -23.37 -0.98 8.31
CA LEU A 166 -22.94 -1.87 9.37
C LEU A 166 -21.40 -1.98 9.34
N ASN A 167 -20.76 -1.78 10.49
CA ASN A 167 -19.34 -2.00 10.62
C ASN A 167 -19.03 -3.50 10.63
N VAL A 168 -18.51 -4.00 9.53
CA VAL A 168 -18.14 -5.41 9.35
C VAL A 168 -16.64 -5.50 9.10
N PRO A 169 -15.87 -6.23 9.92
CA PRO A 169 -14.45 -6.44 9.69
C PRO A 169 -14.18 -7.07 8.30
N PRO A 170 -13.06 -6.73 7.64
CA PRO A 170 -12.80 -7.20 6.28
C PRO A 170 -12.94 -8.71 6.09
N GLY A 171 -12.35 -9.51 6.98
CA GLY A 171 -12.41 -10.98 6.93
C GLY A 171 -13.81 -11.58 7.15
N SER A 172 -14.78 -10.78 7.62
CA SER A 172 -16.17 -11.25 7.89
C SER A 172 -17.16 -10.86 6.80
N LEU A 173 -16.76 -10.04 5.82
CA LEU A 173 -17.67 -9.48 4.81
C LEU A 173 -18.34 -10.56 3.95
N VAL A 174 -17.57 -11.56 3.51
CA VAL A 174 -18.09 -12.70 2.71
C VAL A 174 -19.15 -13.46 3.52
N ALA A 175 -18.85 -13.82 4.75
CA ALA A 175 -19.77 -14.55 5.64
C ALA A 175 -21.02 -13.71 5.95
N ALA A 176 -20.89 -12.42 6.19
CA ALA A 176 -22.01 -11.51 6.44
C ALA A 176 -22.97 -11.46 5.25
N MET A 177 -22.40 -11.46 4.03
CA MET A 177 -23.20 -11.45 2.80
C MET A 177 -23.85 -12.81 2.53
N GLN A 178 -23.13 -13.93 2.73
CA GLN A 178 -23.69 -15.29 2.60
C GLN A 178 -24.84 -15.53 3.60
N GLY A 179 -24.66 -15.13 4.85
CA GLY A 179 -25.64 -15.29 5.92
C GLY A 179 -26.83 -14.32 5.86
N GLY A 180 -26.81 -13.34 4.92
CA GLY A 180 -27.88 -12.37 4.76
C GLY A 180 -27.99 -11.31 5.85
N SER A 181 -26.97 -11.17 6.71
CA SER A 181 -26.92 -10.09 7.72
C SER A 181 -26.74 -8.71 7.08
N VAL A 182 -26.19 -8.68 5.86
CA VAL A 182 -26.10 -7.52 4.98
C VAL A 182 -26.69 -7.85 3.59
N GLU A 183 -27.25 -6.84 2.92
CA GLU A 183 -27.82 -6.97 1.58
C GLU A 183 -26.81 -6.59 0.48
N ALA A 184 -25.84 -5.74 0.84
CA ALA A 184 -24.70 -5.35 0.00
C ALA A 184 -23.45 -5.17 0.86
N VAL A 185 -22.29 -5.14 0.19
CA VAL A 185 -21.01 -4.81 0.83
C VAL A 185 -20.25 -3.81 -0.03
N ALA A 186 -19.53 -2.89 0.63
CA ALA A 186 -18.50 -2.08 0.00
C ALA A 186 -17.14 -2.58 0.51
N VAL A 187 -16.23 -2.92 -0.42
CA VAL A 187 -15.01 -3.68 -0.12
C VAL A 187 -13.85 -3.25 -1.03
N TRP A 188 -12.63 -3.56 -0.62
CA TRP A 188 -11.43 -3.50 -1.46
C TRP A 188 -10.88 -4.90 -1.76
N GLU A 189 -9.93 -5.01 -2.67
CA GLU A 189 -9.30 -6.29 -3.01
C GLU A 189 -8.38 -6.82 -1.86
N PRO A 190 -8.40 -8.13 -1.57
CA PRO A 190 -8.98 -9.23 -2.36
C PRO A 190 -10.45 -9.54 -2.02
N PHE A 191 -11.09 -8.79 -1.12
CA PHE A 191 -12.43 -9.11 -0.61
C PHE A 191 -13.52 -9.01 -1.68
N GLY A 192 -13.38 -8.10 -2.67
CA GLY A 192 -14.27 -8.04 -3.83
C GLY A 192 -14.22 -9.32 -4.66
N SER A 193 -13.03 -9.80 -4.98
CA SER A 193 -12.81 -11.07 -5.68
C SER A 193 -13.24 -12.28 -4.85
N GLN A 194 -13.07 -12.24 -3.51
CA GLN A 194 -13.61 -13.29 -2.62
C GLN A 194 -15.14 -13.31 -2.61
N VAL A 195 -15.82 -12.15 -2.59
CA VAL A 195 -17.28 -12.08 -2.72
C VAL A 195 -17.71 -12.73 -4.02
N ARG A 196 -17.09 -12.35 -5.15
CA ARG A 196 -17.38 -12.94 -6.46
C ARG A 196 -17.22 -14.46 -6.46
N ALA A 197 -16.16 -14.98 -5.84
CA ALA A 197 -15.85 -16.40 -5.86
C ALA A 197 -16.70 -17.23 -4.87
N LYS A 198 -17.04 -16.68 -3.71
CA LYS A 198 -17.58 -17.45 -2.58
C LYS A 198 -19.06 -17.17 -2.28
N VAL A 199 -19.62 -16.06 -2.78
CA VAL A 199 -21.02 -15.73 -2.56
C VAL A 199 -21.82 -16.17 -3.78
N PRO A 200 -22.72 -17.17 -3.64
CA PRO A 200 -23.61 -17.56 -4.72
C PRO A 200 -24.43 -16.35 -5.19
N ASP A 201 -24.57 -16.22 -6.49
CA ASP A 201 -25.33 -15.14 -7.12
C ASP A 201 -24.83 -13.71 -6.79
N ALA A 202 -23.54 -13.55 -6.45
CA ALA A 202 -22.92 -12.23 -6.29
C ALA A 202 -23.09 -11.39 -7.58
N VAL A 203 -23.45 -10.14 -7.40
CA VAL A 203 -23.63 -9.15 -8.48
C VAL A 203 -22.80 -7.92 -8.14
N LEU A 204 -21.93 -7.52 -9.07
CA LEU A 204 -21.21 -6.27 -8.99
C LEU A 204 -22.18 -5.11 -9.24
N VAL A 205 -22.30 -4.20 -8.30
CA VAL A 205 -23.12 -2.98 -8.41
C VAL A 205 -22.28 -1.83 -8.98
N LEU A 206 -21.06 -1.68 -8.48
CA LEU A 206 -20.14 -0.64 -8.93
C LEU A 206 -18.70 -1.04 -8.59
N ARG A 207 -17.78 -0.68 -9.47
CA ARG A 207 -16.33 -0.68 -9.26
C ARG A 207 -15.75 0.51 -9.98
N ASP A 208 -14.68 1.12 -9.44
CA ASP A 208 -14.01 2.26 -10.07
C ASP A 208 -14.94 3.48 -10.23
N GLY A 209 -14.62 4.38 -11.13
CA GLY A 209 -15.46 5.52 -11.53
C GLY A 209 -14.90 6.89 -11.15
N GLY A 210 -13.72 6.94 -10.54
CA GLY A 210 -13.03 8.19 -10.23
C GLY A 210 -13.67 8.99 -9.10
N TYR A 211 -14.03 8.31 -8.02
CA TYR A 211 -14.67 8.92 -6.85
C TYR A 211 -13.69 9.30 -5.76
N ILE A 212 -12.61 8.52 -5.58
CA ILE A 212 -11.60 8.77 -4.54
C ILE A 212 -10.18 8.56 -5.05
N GLY A 213 -9.23 9.22 -4.41
CA GLY A 213 -7.81 8.97 -4.56
C GLY A 213 -7.36 7.87 -3.60
N TYR A 214 -7.57 6.61 -3.95
CA TYR A 214 -7.12 5.49 -3.14
C TYR A 214 -5.64 5.25 -3.35
N TYR A 215 -4.83 5.89 -2.53
CA TYR A 215 -3.37 5.76 -2.53
C TYR A 215 -2.89 5.19 -1.22
N ILE A 216 -1.91 4.30 -1.32
CA ILE A 216 -1.16 3.80 -0.18
C ILE A 216 0.30 4.16 -0.36
N ASN A 217 0.87 4.71 0.70
CA ASN A 217 2.30 4.93 0.83
C ASN A 217 2.83 4.06 1.98
N MET A 218 4.13 3.76 1.94
CA MET A 218 4.84 3.28 3.11
C MET A 218 5.36 4.48 3.89
N ALA A 219 4.86 4.65 5.10
CA ALA A 219 5.26 5.72 6.00
C ALA A 219 6.32 5.21 6.97
N VAL A 220 7.42 5.95 7.06
CA VAL A 220 8.58 5.65 7.90
C VAL A 220 8.58 6.59 9.11
N ALA A 221 8.88 6.06 10.29
CA ALA A 221 9.02 6.84 11.52
C ALA A 221 10.00 8.01 11.33
N ASN A 222 9.65 9.20 11.82
CA ASN A 222 10.49 10.41 11.71
C ASN A 222 11.88 10.18 12.29
N ASP A 223 11.99 9.49 13.40
CA ASP A 223 13.26 9.11 14.02
C ASP A 223 14.19 8.35 13.06
N LEU A 224 13.65 7.43 12.26
CA LEU A 224 14.43 6.69 11.29
C LEU A 224 14.83 7.58 10.11
N ILE A 225 13.93 8.47 9.66
CA ILE A 225 14.20 9.46 8.60
C ILE A 225 15.34 10.40 9.01
N GLU A 226 15.36 10.83 10.26
CA GLU A 226 16.34 11.81 10.77
C GLU A 226 17.67 11.18 11.13
N LYS A 227 17.66 9.99 11.77
CA LYS A 227 18.86 9.37 12.33
C LYS A 227 19.59 8.43 11.35
N SER A 228 18.88 7.89 10.35
CA SER A 228 19.43 6.91 9.39
C SER A 228 18.82 7.08 8.00
N PRO A 229 18.92 8.28 7.38
CA PRO A 229 18.34 8.55 6.05
C PRO A 229 18.85 7.59 4.98
N GLU A 230 20.11 7.14 5.06
CA GLU A 230 20.70 6.16 4.14
C GLU A 230 19.99 4.78 4.22
N LEU A 231 19.44 4.43 5.39
CA LEU A 231 18.67 3.20 5.56
C LEU A 231 17.28 3.35 4.92
N VAL A 232 16.70 4.54 5.01
CA VAL A 232 15.43 4.86 4.32
C VAL A 232 15.63 4.87 2.80
N GLU A 233 16.74 5.39 2.28
CA GLU A 233 17.08 5.31 0.85
C GLU A 233 17.16 3.87 0.35
N ARG A 234 17.87 2.99 1.08
CA ARG A 234 17.95 1.57 0.76
C ARG A 234 16.58 0.88 0.81
N TYR A 235 15.74 1.23 1.78
CA TYR A 235 14.38 0.73 1.87
C TYR A 235 13.53 1.15 0.65
N VAL A 236 13.61 2.42 0.26
CA VAL A 236 12.88 2.96 -0.90
C VAL A 236 13.33 2.29 -2.20
N LEU A 237 14.64 2.05 -2.38
CA LEU A 237 15.16 1.28 -3.52
C LEU A 237 14.62 -0.15 -3.52
N GLY A 238 14.67 -0.84 -2.39
CA GLY A 238 14.12 -2.20 -2.26
C GLY A 238 12.62 -2.27 -2.56
N MET A 239 11.85 -1.27 -2.10
CA MET A 239 10.42 -1.18 -2.43
C MET A 239 10.18 -0.91 -3.92
N SER A 240 10.95 -0.03 -4.54
CA SER A 240 10.82 0.29 -5.97
C SER A 240 11.15 -0.92 -6.85
N GLU A 241 12.20 -1.69 -6.51
CA GLU A 241 12.55 -2.93 -7.18
C GLU A 241 11.48 -4.02 -6.97
N ALA A 242 10.94 -4.13 -5.75
CA ALA A 242 9.87 -5.08 -5.44
C ALA A 242 8.55 -4.73 -6.15
N ASP A 243 8.24 -3.46 -6.31
CA ASP A 243 7.11 -2.96 -7.09
C ASP A 243 7.27 -3.33 -8.57
N GLN A 244 8.45 -3.06 -9.17
CA GLN A 244 8.76 -3.45 -10.54
C GLN A 244 8.61 -4.96 -10.72
N TYR A 245 9.26 -5.75 -9.87
CA TYR A 245 9.16 -7.20 -9.92
C TYR A 245 7.70 -7.67 -9.87
N THR A 246 6.89 -7.07 -9.00
CA THR A 246 5.46 -7.40 -8.86
C THR A 246 4.71 -7.13 -10.16
N ARG A 247 4.95 -6.00 -10.84
CA ARG A 247 4.32 -5.64 -12.11
C ARG A 247 4.72 -6.59 -13.24
N GLU A 248 5.98 -6.99 -13.28
CA GLU A 248 6.51 -7.90 -14.29
C GLU A 248 6.07 -9.36 -14.09
N HIS A 249 5.69 -9.74 -12.85
CA HIS A 249 5.44 -11.13 -12.45
C HIS A 249 4.14 -11.28 -11.66
N LEU A 250 3.01 -10.75 -12.18
CA LEU A 250 1.72 -10.69 -11.47
C LEU A 250 1.22 -12.06 -10.99
N ASP A 251 1.38 -13.12 -11.79
CA ASP A 251 0.92 -14.46 -11.42
C ASP A 251 1.72 -15.03 -10.23
N GLU A 252 3.04 -14.86 -10.23
CA GLU A 252 3.90 -15.27 -9.11
C GLU A 252 3.63 -14.39 -7.88
N ALA A 253 3.46 -13.09 -8.05
CA ALA A 253 3.11 -12.18 -6.98
C ALA A 253 1.77 -12.53 -6.32
N ALA A 254 0.78 -12.98 -7.12
CA ALA A 254 -0.49 -13.49 -6.60
C ALA A 254 -0.31 -14.78 -5.78
N GLU A 255 0.55 -15.71 -6.23
CA GLU A 255 0.89 -16.90 -5.46
C GLU A 255 1.62 -16.56 -4.15
N ILE A 256 2.58 -15.63 -4.18
CA ILE A 256 3.24 -15.12 -2.98
C ILE A 256 2.22 -14.55 -1.99
N ALA A 257 1.27 -13.75 -2.47
CA ALA A 257 0.24 -13.14 -1.63
C ALA A 257 -0.55 -14.17 -0.80
N THR A 258 -0.80 -15.37 -1.33
CA THR A 258 -1.55 -16.41 -0.62
C THR A 258 -0.84 -16.95 0.62
N ARG A 259 0.48 -16.81 0.70
CA ARG A 259 1.26 -17.20 1.89
C ARG A 259 1.19 -16.20 3.03
N TRP A 260 0.85 -14.95 2.71
CA TRP A 260 0.80 -13.82 3.64
C TRP A 260 -0.60 -13.37 4.02
N ILE A 261 -1.59 -13.65 3.16
CA ILE A 261 -3.00 -13.26 3.36
C ILE A 261 -3.81 -14.50 3.75
N PRO A 262 -4.24 -14.63 5.01
CA PRO A 262 -4.95 -15.81 5.47
C PRO A 262 -6.23 -16.09 4.66
N GLY A 263 -6.39 -17.34 4.24
CA GLY A 263 -7.58 -17.81 3.51
C GLY A 263 -7.74 -17.26 2.08
N LEU A 264 -6.68 -16.66 1.52
CA LEU A 264 -6.66 -16.23 0.12
C LEU A 264 -6.27 -17.41 -0.78
N GLU A 265 -7.14 -17.76 -1.70
CA GLU A 265 -6.91 -18.79 -2.71
C GLU A 265 -6.19 -18.22 -3.94
N VAL A 266 -5.32 -19.01 -4.59
CA VAL A 266 -4.51 -18.55 -5.74
C VAL A 266 -5.40 -18.00 -6.87
N ALA A 267 -6.50 -18.65 -7.20
CA ALA A 267 -7.41 -18.18 -8.25
C ALA A 267 -8.02 -16.81 -7.92
N VAL A 268 -8.37 -16.58 -6.64
CA VAL A 268 -8.88 -15.29 -6.15
C VAL A 268 -7.77 -14.23 -6.15
N ALA A 269 -6.57 -14.59 -5.74
CA ALA A 269 -5.41 -13.69 -5.75
C ALA A 269 -5.07 -13.22 -7.17
N ARG A 270 -5.07 -14.13 -8.16
CA ARG A 270 -4.84 -13.81 -9.58
C ARG A 270 -5.92 -12.89 -10.17
N GLU A 271 -7.16 -13.04 -9.74
CA GLU A 271 -8.22 -12.10 -10.14
C GLU A 271 -8.02 -10.74 -9.46
N ALA A 272 -7.80 -10.73 -8.15
CA ALA A 272 -7.68 -9.52 -7.35
C ALA A 272 -6.49 -8.64 -7.78
N ILE A 273 -5.33 -9.24 -8.10
CA ILE A 273 -4.12 -8.49 -8.46
C ILE A 273 -4.29 -7.70 -9.77
N ARG A 274 -5.18 -8.11 -10.66
CA ARG A 274 -5.48 -7.43 -11.93
C ARG A 274 -6.18 -6.09 -11.75
N HIS A 275 -6.78 -5.87 -10.59
CA HIS A 275 -7.40 -4.61 -10.20
C HIS A 275 -6.45 -3.69 -9.43
N MET A 276 -5.17 -4.06 -9.35
CA MET A 276 -4.16 -3.31 -8.59
C MET A 276 -3.23 -2.54 -9.52
N SER A 277 -2.91 -1.33 -9.14
CA SER A 277 -1.85 -0.53 -9.77
C SER A 277 -0.71 -0.36 -8.77
N PHE A 278 0.41 -1.03 -9.02
CA PHE A 278 1.61 -0.92 -8.18
C PHE A 278 2.54 0.14 -8.77
N ASP A 279 2.71 1.24 -8.05
CA ASP A 279 3.54 2.37 -8.50
C ASP A 279 4.13 3.07 -7.28
N SER A 280 5.44 2.95 -7.13
CA SER A 280 6.19 3.47 -5.98
C SER A 280 6.40 4.99 -6.01
N ARG A 281 6.07 5.67 -7.12
CA ARG A 281 6.25 7.12 -7.24
C ARG A 281 5.34 7.91 -6.31
N ILE A 282 5.80 9.07 -5.89
CA ILE A 282 4.99 10.12 -5.30
C ILE A 282 4.94 11.25 -6.33
N THR A 283 3.76 11.57 -6.83
CA THR A 283 3.56 12.52 -7.92
C THR A 283 2.71 13.70 -7.46
N ARG A 284 2.64 14.76 -8.26
CA ARG A 284 1.72 15.87 -8.00
C ARG A 284 0.26 15.43 -7.91
N HIS A 285 -0.16 14.37 -8.65
CA HIS A 285 -1.51 13.84 -8.60
C HIS A 285 -1.82 13.21 -7.24
N THR A 286 -0.85 12.51 -6.64
CA THR A 286 -1.01 11.97 -5.29
C THR A 286 -1.02 13.06 -4.22
N ILE A 287 -0.28 14.15 -4.43
CA ILE A 287 -0.33 15.33 -3.56
C ILE A 287 -1.69 16.02 -3.69
N ALA A 288 -2.20 16.20 -4.91
CA ALA A 288 -3.54 16.75 -5.13
C ALA A 288 -4.64 15.86 -4.50
N ALA A 289 -4.49 14.54 -4.57
CA ALA A 289 -5.40 13.60 -3.90
C ALA A 289 -5.33 13.71 -2.37
N TRP A 290 -4.14 13.97 -1.79
CA TRP A 290 -4.02 14.27 -0.36
C TRP A 290 -4.84 15.50 0.02
N ASP A 291 -4.67 16.60 -0.70
CA ASP A 291 -5.37 17.86 -0.41
C ASP A 291 -6.89 17.69 -0.55
N GLU A 292 -7.35 16.95 -1.55
CA GLU A 292 -8.78 16.63 -1.73
C GLU A 292 -9.31 15.76 -0.58
N ASN A 293 -8.57 14.73 -0.15
CA ASN A 293 -8.93 13.91 1.01
C ASN A 293 -9.00 14.73 2.29
N VAL A 294 -8.03 15.61 2.54
CA VAL A 294 -8.05 16.51 3.69
C VAL A 294 -9.32 17.38 3.68
N LYS A 295 -9.68 17.93 2.51
CA LYS A 295 -10.91 18.72 2.36
C LYS A 295 -12.16 17.89 2.71
N VAL A 296 -12.29 16.69 2.15
CA VAL A 296 -13.41 15.76 2.44
C VAL A 296 -13.48 15.41 3.92
N LEU A 297 -12.34 15.10 4.55
CA LEU A 297 -12.27 14.80 5.98
C LEU A 297 -12.65 16.00 6.87
N MET A 298 -12.31 17.23 6.45
CA MET A 298 -12.76 18.46 7.10
C MET A 298 -14.29 18.65 6.99
N GLU A 299 -14.85 18.48 5.79
CA GLU A 299 -16.30 18.55 5.55
C GLU A 299 -17.06 17.50 6.40
N GLN A 300 -16.49 16.31 6.55
CA GLN A 300 -17.02 15.24 7.40
C GLN A 300 -16.76 15.47 8.91
N LYS A 301 -16.12 16.56 9.30
CA LYS A 301 -15.74 16.88 10.71
C LYS A 301 -14.84 15.80 11.34
N LYS A 302 -14.09 15.06 10.54
CA LYS A 302 -13.11 14.05 10.99
C LYS A 302 -11.73 14.67 11.26
N LEU A 303 -11.43 15.81 10.66
CA LEU A 303 -10.28 16.68 10.94
C LEU A 303 -10.76 17.99 11.58
N ARG A 304 -9.97 18.53 12.49
CA ARG A 304 -10.20 19.83 13.15
C ARG A 304 -9.54 20.97 12.39
N SER A 305 -8.42 20.68 11.73
CA SER A 305 -7.64 21.60 10.91
C SER A 305 -7.13 20.92 9.65
N ALA A 306 -6.85 21.72 8.62
CA ALA A 306 -6.21 21.21 7.42
C ALA A 306 -4.80 20.69 7.73
N VAL A 307 -4.46 19.53 7.19
CA VAL A 307 -3.15 18.89 7.33
C VAL A 307 -2.39 19.05 6.01
N PRO A 308 -1.42 19.97 5.92
CA PRO A 308 -0.59 20.11 4.72
C PRO A 308 0.13 18.79 4.40
N TRP A 309 0.24 18.45 3.13
CA TRP A 309 0.84 17.18 2.70
C TRP A 309 2.28 17.00 3.20
N GLN A 310 3.05 18.08 3.38
CA GLN A 310 4.42 18.05 3.90
C GLN A 310 4.53 17.48 5.31
N GLN A 311 3.44 17.48 6.07
CA GLN A 311 3.42 16.86 7.39
C GLN A 311 3.35 15.33 7.31
N GLY A 312 2.73 14.79 6.27
CA GLY A 312 2.50 13.35 6.11
C GLY A 312 3.33 12.68 5.00
N VAL A 313 4.03 13.45 4.14
CA VAL A 313 4.75 12.91 2.97
C VAL A 313 6.14 13.53 2.86
N GLU A 314 7.14 12.71 2.51
CA GLU A 314 8.54 13.09 2.31
C GLU A 314 9.04 12.50 0.98
N PRO A 315 8.86 13.21 -0.16
CA PRO A 315 9.10 12.64 -1.48
C PRO A 315 10.59 12.54 -1.86
N ARG A 316 11.51 13.21 -1.16
CA ARG A 316 12.93 13.28 -1.53
C ARG A 316 13.59 11.92 -1.78
N PHE A 317 13.19 10.89 -1.03
CA PHE A 317 13.77 9.55 -1.14
C PHE A 317 13.36 8.86 -2.45
N ILE A 318 12.08 8.90 -2.81
CA ILE A 318 11.61 8.33 -4.06
C ILE A 318 12.06 9.16 -5.28
N GLU A 319 12.19 10.47 -5.14
CA GLU A 319 12.75 11.34 -6.18
C GLU A 319 14.24 11.01 -6.41
N SER A 320 15.00 10.71 -5.36
CA SER A 320 16.37 10.22 -5.46
C SER A 320 16.44 8.87 -6.17
N ALA A 321 15.59 7.91 -5.78
CA ALA A 321 15.51 6.59 -6.40
C ALA A 321 15.18 6.67 -7.89
N MET A 322 14.23 7.52 -8.29
CA MET A 322 13.88 7.74 -9.70
C MET A 322 15.05 8.29 -10.56
N LYS A 323 15.92 9.08 -9.95
CA LYS A 323 17.11 9.63 -10.62
C LYS A 323 18.26 8.62 -10.72
N THR A 324 18.49 7.85 -9.67
CA THR A 324 19.63 6.93 -9.55
C THR A 324 19.34 5.55 -10.13
N HIS A 325 18.08 5.12 -10.12
CA HIS A 325 17.60 3.83 -10.60
C HIS A 325 16.36 3.97 -11.48
N PRO A 326 16.45 4.70 -12.62
CA PRO A 326 15.31 4.90 -13.52
C PRO A 326 14.74 3.59 -14.08
N GLU A 327 15.54 2.52 -14.11
CA GLU A 327 15.13 1.19 -14.59
C GLU A 327 13.91 0.62 -13.82
N PHE A 328 13.72 0.96 -12.55
CA PHE A 328 12.58 0.48 -11.76
C PHE A 328 11.23 1.12 -12.15
N PHE A 329 11.27 2.14 -13.01
CA PHE A 329 10.10 2.97 -13.35
C PHE A 329 9.80 3.06 -14.84
N GLN A 330 10.61 2.40 -15.71
CA GLN A 330 10.53 2.54 -17.18
C GLN A 330 9.25 1.97 -17.77
N ASP A 331 8.66 0.98 -17.15
CA ASP A 331 7.39 0.33 -17.55
C ASP A 331 6.15 1.13 -17.13
N LEU A 332 6.33 2.12 -16.26
CA LEU A 332 5.22 2.92 -15.74
C LEU A 332 4.78 3.99 -16.74
N LYS A 333 3.47 4.25 -16.75
CA LYS A 333 2.92 5.33 -17.56
C LYS A 333 3.58 6.67 -17.20
N PRO A 334 3.91 7.52 -18.18
CA PRO A 334 4.37 8.87 -17.90
C PRO A 334 3.36 9.65 -17.07
N VAL A 335 3.85 10.43 -16.10
CA VAL A 335 2.99 11.35 -15.33
C VAL A 335 2.59 12.50 -16.25
N PRO A 336 1.29 12.69 -16.55
CA PRO A 336 0.85 13.75 -17.46
C PRO A 336 1.34 15.13 -17.02
N ALA A 337 1.69 16.00 -17.95
CA ALA A 337 1.97 17.41 -17.66
C ALA A 337 0.65 18.15 -17.43
N GLY A 338 0.56 18.99 -16.40
CA GLY A 338 -0.64 19.78 -16.06
C GLY A 338 -1.34 19.30 -14.78
N PRO A 339 -2.27 20.09 -14.26
CA PRO A 339 -2.98 19.81 -13.00
C PRO A 339 -3.81 18.55 -13.05
#